data_8ea1ab8400ae1755607d1c49ae3f82c2
#
_entry.id   8ea1ab8400ae1755607d1c49ae3f82c2
#
_cell.length_a   1.000
_cell.length_b   1.000
_cell.length_c   1.000
_cell.angle_alpha   90.00
_cell.angle_beta   90.00
_cell.angle_gamma   90.00
#
_symmetry.space_group_name_H-M   'P 1'
#
loop_
_entity.id
_entity.type
_entity.pdbx_description
1 polymer ?
#
loop_
_entity_poly.entity_id
_entity_poly.type
_entity_poly.pdbx_seq_one_letter_code
_entity_poly.pdbx_strand_id
1 'polypeptide(L)' 'MKKNKRFEKIYSQMYTEIWVDKETGVNYVFFNGGYAGGATVLLDKDGKPVITPVTKEE' A
#
# COMPACT_ATOMS: atom_id res chain seq x y z
N MET A 1 15.11 3.66 19.03
CA MET A 1 14.96 4.21 18.03
C MET A 1 13.68 4.15 17.43
N LYS A 2 13.27 5.06 16.89
CA LYS A 2 12.12 5.09 16.33
C LYS A 2 12.10 4.63 15.00
N LYS A 3 11.29 3.88 14.60
CA LYS A 3 11.21 3.44 13.36
C LYS A 3 10.19 4.10 12.65
N ASN A 4 10.42 4.80 11.65
CA ASN A 4 9.43 5.40 10.86
C ASN A 4 9.03 4.49 9.82
N LYS A 5 7.91 3.85 9.93
CA LYS A 5 7.46 2.97 8.93
C LYS A 5 6.73 3.76 7.94
N ARG A 6 7.27 3.96 6.78
CA ARG A 6 6.61 4.71 5.74
C ARG A 6 5.50 3.90 5.10
N PHE A 7 5.69 2.59 4.98
CA PHE A 7 4.68 1.75 4.36
C PHE A 7 4.05 0.84 5.39
N GLU A 8 2.74 0.72 5.34
CA GLU A 8 2.04 -0.11 6.29
C GLU A 8 1.13 -1.05 5.55
N LYS A 9 1.15 -2.33 5.91
CA LYS A 9 0.28 -3.32 5.29
C LYS A 9 -1.08 -3.20 5.91
N ILE A 10 -2.08 -2.90 5.12
CA ILE A 10 -3.43 -2.73 5.63
C ILE A 10 -4.37 -3.86 5.21
N TYR A 11 -3.94 -4.72 4.32
CA TYR A 11 -4.80 -5.81 3.87
C TYR A 11 -3.94 -6.93 3.37
N SER A 12 -4.32 -8.13 3.63
CA SER A 12 -3.57 -9.28 3.19
C SER A 12 -4.52 -10.42 2.89
N GLN A 13 -4.35 -11.03 1.75
CA GLN A 13 -5.13 -12.15 1.39
C GLN A 13 -4.21 -13.01 0.58
N MET A 14 -4.42 -14.31 0.52
CA MET A 14 -3.57 -15.21 -0.18
C MET A 14 -2.89 -14.58 -1.34
N TYR A 15 -1.74 -14.41 -1.50
CA TYR A 15 -0.97 -13.88 -2.60
C TYR A 15 -1.17 -12.39 -2.90
N THR A 16 -1.93 -11.69 -2.12
CA THR A 16 -2.21 -10.30 -2.39
C THR A 16 -2.11 -9.48 -1.12
N GLU A 17 -1.43 -8.36 -1.18
CA GLU A 17 -1.31 -7.49 -0.04
C GLU A 17 -1.50 -6.06 -0.48
N ILE A 18 -2.09 -5.25 0.36
CA ILE A 18 -2.24 -3.83 0.06
C ILE A 18 -1.50 -3.05 1.12
N TRP A 19 -0.63 -2.18 0.67
CA TRP A 19 0.17 -1.36 1.56
C TRP A 19 -0.11 0.10 1.28
N VAL A 20 -0.03 0.92 2.30
CA VAL A 20 -0.26 2.34 2.14
C VAL A 20 1.03 3.08 2.45
N ASP A 21 1.31 4.09 1.63
CA ASP A 21 2.45 4.95 1.84
C ASP A 21 1.96 6.00 2.82
N LYS A 22 2.48 6.02 4.01
CA LYS A 22 1.98 6.89 5.04
C LYS A 22 2.40 8.34 4.84
N GLU A 23 3.24 8.60 3.88
CA GLU A 23 3.63 9.96 3.60
C GLU A 23 2.73 10.59 2.57
N THR A 24 2.25 9.83 1.63
CA THR A 24 1.42 10.37 0.57
C THR A 24 0.00 9.87 0.61
N GLY A 25 -0.23 8.76 1.27
CA GLY A 25 -1.55 8.14 1.29
C GLY A 25 -1.82 7.25 0.10
N VAL A 26 -0.86 7.09 -0.77
CA VAL A 26 -1.07 6.27 -1.96
C VAL A 26 -1.07 4.81 -1.56
N ASN A 27 -2.02 4.06 -2.07
CA ASN A 27 -2.11 2.64 -1.79
C ASN A 27 -1.47 1.85 -2.92
N TYR A 28 -0.77 0.78 -2.55
CA TYR A 28 -0.13 -0.08 -3.53
C TYR A 28 -0.60 -1.51 -3.31
N VAL A 29 -0.72 -2.25 -4.38
CA VAL A 29 -1.11 -3.64 -4.27
C VAL A 29 0.09 -4.48 -4.69
N PHE A 30 0.42 -5.47 -3.88
CA PHE A 30 1.53 -6.35 -4.16
C PHE A 30 0.99 -7.75 -4.42
N PHE A 31 1.51 -8.40 -5.43
CA PHE A 31 1.13 -9.76 -5.72
C PHE A 31 2.35 -10.61 -5.49
N ASN A 32 2.21 -11.64 -4.70
CA ASN A 32 3.31 -12.48 -4.37
C ASN A 32 2.95 -13.91 -4.73
N GLY A 33 3.26 -14.31 -5.90
CA GLY A 33 2.86 -15.61 -6.36
C GLY A 33 4.02 -16.54 -6.59
N GLY A 34 4.63 -16.99 -5.57
CA GLY A 34 5.68 -17.95 -5.72
C GLY A 34 6.95 -17.33 -6.25
N TYR A 35 7.30 -17.63 -7.47
CA TYR A 35 8.51 -17.11 -8.01
C TYR A 35 8.40 -15.69 -8.44
N ALA A 36 7.22 -15.25 -8.75
CA ALA A 36 7.06 -13.92 -9.29
C ALA A 36 6.35 -13.03 -8.32
N GLY A 37 6.73 -11.81 -8.28
CA GLY A 37 6.05 -10.86 -7.44
C GLY A 37 5.99 -9.56 -8.18
N GLY A 38 5.08 -8.73 -7.84
CA GLY A 38 4.98 -7.44 -8.48
C GLY A 38 4.15 -6.50 -7.65
N ALA A 39 4.28 -5.22 -7.95
CA ALA A 39 3.55 -4.22 -7.22
C ALA A 39 3.11 -3.14 -8.16
N THR A 40 1.97 -2.56 -7.88
CA THR A 40 1.48 -1.48 -8.70
C THR A 40 0.60 -0.60 -7.83
N VAL A 41 0.31 0.59 -8.29
CA VAL A 41 -0.55 1.48 -7.56
C VAL A 41 -1.97 0.94 -7.64
N LEU A 42 -2.68 0.97 -6.53
CA LEU A 42 -4.05 0.51 -6.51
C LEU A 42 -4.94 1.61 -7.05
N LEU A 43 -5.72 1.29 -8.06
CA LEU A 43 -6.58 2.28 -8.68
C LEU A 43 -8.03 2.05 -8.31
N ASP A 44 -8.79 3.13 -8.29
CA ASP A 44 -10.21 3.01 -7.97
C ASP A 44 -10.95 2.75 -9.29
N LYS A 45 -12.26 2.77 -9.23
CA LYS A 45 -13.04 2.43 -10.40
C LYS A 45 -12.91 3.42 -11.53
N ASP A 46 -12.42 4.61 -11.23
CA ASP A 46 -12.26 5.63 -12.25
C ASP A 46 -10.82 5.66 -12.75
N GLY A 47 -10.00 4.73 -12.36
CA GLY A 47 -8.63 4.68 -12.81
C GLY A 47 -7.72 5.65 -12.11
N LYS A 48 -8.11 6.13 -10.95
CA LYS A 48 -7.28 7.05 -10.21
C LYS A 48 -6.72 6.34 -8.99
N PRO A 49 -5.55 6.74 -8.52
CA PRO A 49 -4.95 6.08 -7.37
C PRO A 49 -5.84 6.22 -6.13
N VAL A 50 -5.95 5.17 -5.38
CA VAL A 50 -6.70 5.19 -4.14
C VAL A 50 -5.83 5.88 -3.11
N ILE A 51 -6.33 6.96 -2.53
CA ILE A 51 -5.56 7.73 -1.58
C ILE A 51 -6.23 7.64 -0.20
N THR A 52 -5.44 7.27 0.78
CA THR A 52 -5.92 7.18 2.13
C THR A 52 -5.47 8.45 2.85
N PRO A 53 -6.35 9.16 3.49
CA PRO A 53 -5.94 10.38 4.19
C PRO A 53 -4.91 10.03 5.25
N VAL A 54 -3.85 10.79 5.31
CA VAL A 54 -2.79 10.55 6.24
C VAL A 54 -2.81 11.57 7.33
N THR A 55 -2.72 11.11 8.56
CA THR A 55 -2.71 12.02 9.69
C THR A 55 -1.29 12.19 10.14
N LYS A 56 -0.81 13.42 10.16
CA LYS A 56 0.51 13.63 10.58
C LYS A 56 0.54 13.67 12.03
N GLU A 57 1.27 12.84 12.65
CA GLU A 57 1.36 12.84 14.02
C GLU A 57 2.65 13.27 14.38
N GLU A 58 2.88 14.12 15.18
CA GLU A 58 4.18 14.58 15.48
C GLU A 58 4.68 14.11 16.63
#